data_c525a5797dd3e82d306665f449412ef9
#
_entry.id   c525a5797dd3e82d306665f449412ef9
#
_cell.length_a   1.000
_cell.length_b   1.000
_cell.length_c   1.000
_cell.angle_alpha   90.00
_cell.angle_beta   90.00
_cell.angle_gamma   90.00
#
_symmetry.space_group_name_H-M   'P 1'
#
loop_
_entity.id
_entity.type
_entity.pdbx_description
1 polymer ?
#
loop_
_entity_poly.entity_id
_entity_poly.type
_entity_poly.pdbx_seq_one_letter_code
_entity_poly.pdbx_strand_id
1 'polypeptide(L)'
;QGPDHVPGETMPIKNLGVAQKCTMCYDRLKQGEQPACSKTCPTDSIQFGPYEEMVAAAKERVRVLHEQGLTEARLYGANQDDGVGGTGSIFLLLDSPEVYGLPPDPRVPTADLPQMYKTAAKAIGGMALAVAGSFLIGGRK
;
A
#
# COMPACT_ATOMS: atom_id res chain seq x y z
N GLN A 1 19.32 16.13 -1.21
CA GLN A 1 19.04 17.37 -1.94
C GLN A 1 18.98 17.00 -3.41
N GLY A 2 17.81 17.21 -4.07
CA GLY A 2 17.70 17.02 -5.50
C GLY A 2 18.49 18.10 -6.28
N PRO A 3 18.69 17.88 -7.59
CA PRO A 3 19.34 18.89 -8.42
C PRO A 3 18.51 20.17 -8.43
N ASP A 4 19.17 21.31 -8.42
CA ASP A 4 18.51 22.62 -8.47
C ASP A 4 17.70 22.82 -9.76
N HIS A 5 18.12 22.14 -10.85
CA HIS A 5 17.42 22.12 -12.14
C HIS A 5 17.55 20.76 -12.82
N VAL A 6 16.53 20.41 -13.60
CA VAL A 6 16.59 19.29 -14.54
C VAL A 6 17.20 19.78 -15.86
N PRO A 7 18.11 19.04 -16.50
CA PRO A 7 18.66 19.43 -17.79
C PRO A 7 17.56 19.73 -18.81
N GLY A 8 17.58 20.93 -19.40
CA GLY A 8 16.56 21.40 -20.33
C GLY A 8 15.38 22.16 -19.72
N GLU A 9 15.27 22.26 -18.42
CA GLU A 9 14.23 23.03 -17.75
C GLU A 9 14.66 24.51 -17.59
N THR A 10 13.79 25.42 -17.98
CA THR A 10 14.06 26.87 -17.94
C THR A 10 13.46 27.56 -16.71
N MET A 11 12.62 26.85 -15.95
CA MET A 11 11.99 27.39 -14.75
C MET A 11 12.49 26.68 -13.49
N PRO A 12 12.68 27.42 -12.39
CA PRO A 12 13.07 26.80 -11.13
C PRO A 12 12.03 25.78 -10.65
N ILE A 13 12.51 24.65 -10.15
CA ILE A 13 11.66 23.60 -9.57
C ILE A 13 10.96 24.19 -8.34
N LYS A 14 9.64 24.14 -8.33
CA LYS A 14 8.84 24.58 -7.18
C LYS A 14 9.07 23.66 -5.98
N ASN A 15 9.07 24.25 -4.80
CA ASN A 15 9.22 23.51 -3.53
C ASN A 15 10.54 22.73 -3.43
N LEU A 16 11.63 23.29 -3.87
CA LEU A 16 12.97 22.72 -3.72
C LEU A 16 13.25 22.41 -2.24
N GLY A 17 13.77 21.22 -1.94
CA GLY A 17 14.05 20.77 -0.58
C GLY A 17 12.84 20.16 0.16
N VAL A 18 11.65 20.13 -0.43
CA VAL A 18 10.48 19.45 0.11
C VAL A 18 10.37 18.05 -0.48
N ALA A 19 10.08 17.05 0.36
CA ALA A 19 9.82 15.69 -0.10
C ALA A 19 8.58 15.68 -1.01
N GLN A 20 8.75 15.24 -2.24
CA GLN A 20 7.68 15.13 -3.22
C GLN A 20 7.17 13.68 -3.27
N LYS A 21 5.87 13.52 -3.39
CA LYS A 21 5.23 12.22 -3.62
C LYS A 21 4.51 12.21 -4.95
N CYS A 22 4.34 11.02 -5.50
CA CYS A 22 3.56 10.84 -6.71
C CYS A 22 2.11 11.32 -6.50
N THR A 23 1.64 12.20 -7.39
CA THR A 23 0.27 12.72 -7.40
C THR A 23 -0.65 11.90 -8.31
N MET A 24 -0.19 10.77 -8.83
CA MET A 24 -0.88 9.94 -9.85
C MET A 24 -1.24 10.73 -11.11
N CYS A 25 -0.49 11.79 -11.40
CA CYS A 25 -0.74 12.67 -12.56
C CYS A 25 -2.20 13.17 -12.65
N TYR A 26 -2.76 13.57 -11.51
CA TYR A 26 -4.16 13.99 -11.40
C TYR A 26 -4.58 15.03 -12.46
N ASP A 27 -3.69 15.98 -12.74
CA ASP A 27 -3.93 17.03 -13.75
C ASP A 27 -4.10 16.45 -15.15
N ARG A 28 -3.30 15.45 -15.51
CA ARG A 28 -3.36 14.74 -16.79
C ARG A 28 -4.61 13.88 -16.89
N LEU A 29 -4.95 13.16 -15.82
CA LEU A 29 -6.13 12.31 -15.75
C LEU A 29 -7.42 13.11 -15.92
N LYS A 30 -7.48 14.32 -15.37
CA LYS A 30 -8.62 15.25 -15.59
C LYS A 30 -8.81 15.63 -17.06
N GLN A 31 -7.75 15.63 -17.83
CA GLN A 31 -7.77 15.95 -19.26
C GLN A 31 -7.96 14.69 -20.14
N GLY A 32 -8.21 13.54 -19.54
CA GLY A 32 -8.32 12.25 -20.24
C GLY A 32 -6.99 11.71 -20.76
N GLU A 33 -5.85 12.25 -20.27
CA GLU A 33 -4.53 11.78 -20.64
C GLU A 33 -4.04 10.69 -19.69
N GLN A 34 -3.16 9.82 -20.21
CA GLN A 34 -2.47 8.83 -19.38
C GLN A 34 -1.41 9.47 -18.44
N PRO A 35 -1.10 8.83 -17.30
CA PRO A 35 0.04 9.23 -16.47
C PRO A 35 1.33 9.30 -17.28
N ALA A 36 2.21 10.26 -16.93
CA ALA A 36 3.44 10.47 -17.66
C ALA A 36 4.35 9.23 -17.67
N CYS A 37 4.42 8.50 -16.54
CA CYS A 37 5.24 7.30 -16.42
C CYS A 37 4.79 6.17 -17.36
N SER A 38 3.49 5.91 -17.49
CA SER A 38 2.99 4.89 -18.41
C SER A 38 3.15 5.35 -19.87
N LYS A 39 2.86 6.63 -20.17
CA LYS A 39 3.01 7.19 -21.53
C LYS A 39 4.46 7.13 -22.04
N THR A 40 5.44 7.29 -21.15
CA THR A 40 6.86 7.36 -21.54
C THR A 40 7.60 6.02 -21.41
N CYS A 41 6.93 4.97 -20.94
CA CYS A 41 7.55 3.65 -20.80
C CYS A 41 7.73 2.97 -22.16
N PRO A 42 8.96 2.82 -22.68
CA PRO A 42 9.17 2.29 -24.03
C PRO A 42 8.90 0.78 -24.13
N THR A 43 8.90 0.08 -22.99
CA THR A 43 8.70 -1.37 -22.90
C THR A 43 7.28 -1.74 -22.48
N ASP A 44 6.40 -0.74 -22.29
CA ASP A 44 5.05 -0.92 -21.73
C ASP A 44 5.00 -1.70 -20.40
N SER A 45 6.09 -1.61 -19.63
CA SER A 45 6.19 -2.26 -18.32
C SER A 45 5.38 -1.55 -17.25
N ILE A 46 5.05 -0.26 -17.47
CA ILE A 46 4.20 0.55 -16.62
C ILE A 46 2.87 0.74 -17.32
N GLN A 47 1.87 0.03 -16.86
CA GLN A 47 0.52 0.11 -17.39
C GLN A 47 -0.39 0.90 -16.45
N PHE A 48 -1.42 1.51 -16.99
CA PHE A 48 -2.41 2.28 -16.26
C PHE A 48 -3.80 2.03 -16.84
N GLY A 49 -4.76 1.76 -15.96
CA GLY A 49 -6.14 1.51 -16.36
C GLY A 49 -7.04 1.24 -15.14
N PRO A 50 -8.29 0.85 -15.38
CA PRO A 50 -9.19 0.41 -14.32
C PRO A 50 -8.56 -0.72 -13.50
N TYR A 51 -8.71 -0.64 -12.18
CA TYR A 51 -8.04 -1.56 -11.23
C TYR A 51 -8.27 -3.03 -11.57
N GLU A 52 -9.52 -3.42 -11.80
CA GLU A 52 -9.89 -4.82 -12.09
C GLU A 52 -9.23 -5.35 -13.36
N GLU A 53 -9.16 -4.52 -14.40
CA GLU A 53 -8.51 -4.88 -15.65
C GLU A 53 -7.01 -5.05 -15.47
N MET A 54 -6.37 -4.16 -14.71
CA MET A 54 -4.95 -4.23 -14.42
C MET A 54 -4.60 -5.46 -13.57
N VAL A 55 -5.44 -5.79 -12.58
CA VAL A 55 -5.27 -7.03 -11.80
C VAL A 55 -5.42 -8.26 -12.68
N ALA A 56 -6.41 -8.29 -13.57
CA ALA A 56 -6.61 -9.42 -14.49
C ALA A 56 -5.43 -9.60 -15.44
N ALA A 57 -4.96 -8.52 -16.06
CA ALA A 57 -3.79 -8.53 -16.93
C ALA A 57 -2.52 -8.99 -16.20
N ALA A 58 -2.32 -8.51 -14.97
CA ALA A 58 -1.18 -8.90 -14.15
C ALA A 58 -1.21 -10.38 -13.76
N LYS A 59 -2.38 -10.92 -13.38
CA LYS A 59 -2.56 -12.37 -13.10
C LYS A 59 -2.25 -13.22 -14.32
N GLU A 60 -2.74 -12.82 -15.49
CA GLU A 60 -2.45 -13.52 -16.73
C GLU A 60 -0.95 -13.50 -17.06
N ARG A 61 -0.30 -12.36 -16.83
CA ARG A 61 1.16 -12.28 -17.01
C ARG A 61 1.93 -13.20 -16.08
N VAL A 62 1.54 -13.33 -14.81
CA VAL A 62 2.12 -14.29 -13.86
C VAL A 62 1.94 -15.71 -14.38
N ARG A 63 0.75 -16.09 -14.87
CA ARG A 63 0.48 -17.40 -15.44
C ARG A 63 1.45 -17.73 -16.58
N VAL A 64 1.62 -16.81 -17.53
CA VAL A 64 2.55 -16.96 -18.66
C VAL A 64 3.99 -17.11 -18.18
N LEU A 65 4.42 -16.37 -17.16
CA LEU A 65 5.76 -16.46 -16.60
C LEU A 65 6.01 -17.82 -15.94
N HIS A 66 5.02 -18.35 -15.23
CA HIS A 66 5.10 -19.70 -14.65
C HIS A 66 5.26 -20.79 -15.76
N GLU A 67 4.54 -20.67 -16.87
CA GLU A 67 4.68 -21.56 -18.02
C GLU A 67 6.07 -21.46 -18.66
N GLN A 68 6.71 -20.30 -18.57
CA GLN A 68 8.10 -20.08 -19.03
C GLN A 68 9.16 -20.57 -18.03
N GLY A 69 8.75 -21.14 -16.89
CA GLY A 69 9.65 -21.67 -15.88
C GLY A 69 10.02 -20.69 -14.76
N LEU A 70 9.48 -19.47 -14.78
CA LEU A 70 9.68 -18.48 -13.72
C LEU A 70 8.63 -18.67 -12.60
N THR A 71 8.74 -19.78 -11.88
CA THR A 71 7.75 -20.24 -10.89
C THR A 71 7.63 -19.33 -9.66
N GLU A 72 8.63 -18.50 -9.39
CA GLU A 72 8.63 -17.54 -8.29
C GLU A 72 7.88 -16.23 -8.61
N ALA A 73 7.51 -16.04 -9.88
CA ALA A 73 6.78 -14.83 -10.29
C ALA A 73 5.47 -14.69 -9.53
N ARG A 74 5.21 -13.50 -8.98
CA ARG A 74 4.05 -13.22 -8.13
C ARG A 74 3.60 -11.77 -8.21
N LEU A 75 2.35 -11.52 -7.81
CA LEU A 75 1.85 -10.16 -7.63
C LEU A 75 2.09 -9.70 -6.19
N TYR A 76 2.45 -8.43 -6.06
CA TYR A 76 2.58 -7.74 -4.79
C TYR A 76 1.71 -6.50 -4.77
N GLY A 77 0.94 -6.32 -3.69
CA GLY A 77 0.00 -5.21 -3.52
C GLY A 77 -1.39 -5.43 -4.11
N ALA A 78 -1.65 -6.56 -4.78
CA ALA A 78 -2.97 -6.87 -5.35
C ALA A 78 -3.91 -7.60 -4.38
N ASN A 79 -3.40 -8.09 -3.24
CA ASN A 79 -4.19 -8.82 -2.27
C ASN A 79 -4.97 -7.85 -1.38
N GLN A 80 -6.30 -7.91 -1.42
CA GLN A 80 -7.18 -7.08 -0.59
C GLN A 80 -7.35 -7.62 0.83
N ASP A 81 -6.96 -8.87 1.06
CA ASP A 81 -7.05 -9.55 2.36
C ASP A 81 -5.73 -9.50 3.15
N ASP A 82 -4.71 -8.80 2.63
CA ASP A 82 -3.46 -8.57 3.35
C ASP A 82 -3.60 -7.48 4.44
N GLY A 83 -2.55 -7.29 5.24
CA GLY A 83 -2.54 -6.29 6.31
C GLY A 83 -2.58 -4.83 5.85
N VAL A 84 -2.55 -4.58 4.52
CA VAL A 84 -2.66 -3.26 3.89
C VAL A 84 -4.04 -3.06 3.24
N GLY A 85 -4.72 -4.16 2.87
CA GLY A 85 -6.00 -4.13 2.15
C GLY A 85 -5.83 -3.89 0.65
N GLY A 86 -4.68 -4.30 0.08
CA GLY A 86 -4.30 -4.03 -1.28
C GLY A 86 -3.80 -2.60 -1.51
N THR A 87 -3.23 -2.35 -2.66
CA THR A 87 -2.73 -1.02 -3.06
C THR A 87 -3.17 -0.66 -4.47
N GLY A 88 -3.24 0.65 -4.76
CA GLY A 88 -3.50 1.15 -6.12
C GLY A 88 -2.31 1.00 -7.08
N SER A 89 -1.16 0.51 -6.59
CA SER A 89 0.01 0.19 -7.40
C SER A 89 0.35 -1.27 -7.20
N ILE A 90 0.28 -2.05 -8.27
CA ILE A 90 0.53 -3.49 -8.26
C ILE A 90 1.88 -3.74 -8.91
N PHE A 91 2.71 -4.55 -8.26
CA PHE A 91 4.00 -4.97 -8.78
C PHE A 91 3.95 -6.44 -9.16
N LEU A 92 4.49 -6.75 -10.33
CA LEU A 92 4.80 -8.11 -10.72
C LEU A 92 6.27 -8.35 -10.38
N LEU A 93 6.51 -9.18 -9.38
CA LEU A 93 7.84 -9.56 -8.92
C LEU A 93 8.21 -10.92 -9.55
N LEU A 94 9.48 -11.07 -9.92
CA LEU A 94 9.99 -12.34 -10.48
C LEU A 94 10.58 -13.25 -9.40
N ASP A 95 10.68 -12.75 -8.17
CA ASP A 95 11.23 -13.43 -7.01
C ASP A 95 10.46 -13.04 -5.74
N SER A 96 10.90 -13.52 -4.58
CA SER A 96 10.30 -13.17 -3.28
C SER A 96 10.42 -11.67 -2.98
N PRO A 97 9.46 -11.07 -2.26
CA PRO A 97 9.45 -9.64 -1.95
C PRO A 97 10.73 -9.17 -1.25
N GLU A 98 11.32 -10.01 -0.41
CA GLU A 98 12.53 -9.70 0.36
C GLU A 98 13.74 -9.42 -0.52
N VAL A 99 13.83 -10.07 -1.68
CA VAL A 99 14.91 -9.83 -2.67
C VAL A 99 14.88 -8.38 -3.16
N TYR A 100 13.69 -7.79 -3.20
CA TYR A 100 13.47 -6.39 -3.60
C TYR A 100 13.46 -5.42 -2.41
N GLY A 101 13.75 -5.90 -1.19
CA GLY A 101 13.68 -5.09 0.03
C GLY A 101 12.24 -4.75 0.45
N LEU A 102 11.26 -5.50 -0.04
CA LEU A 102 9.86 -5.33 0.30
C LEU A 102 9.48 -6.28 1.44
N PRO A 103 8.62 -5.86 2.39
CA PRO A 103 8.14 -6.76 3.45
C PRO A 103 7.29 -7.88 2.84
N PRO A 104 7.49 -9.15 3.26
CA PRO A 104 6.70 -10.28 2.75
C PRO A 104 5.23 -10.22 3.16
N ASP A 105 4.94 -9.63 4.31
CA ASP A 105 3.61 -9.43 4.88
C ASP A 105 3.43 -7.95 5.24
N PRO A 106 3.08 -7.09 4.26
CA PRO A 106 2.91 -5.67 4.52
C PRO A 106 1.69 -5.44 5.41
N ARG A 107 1.86 -4.60 6.46
CA ARG A 107 0.81 -4.32 7.42
C ARG A 107 0.78 -2.84 7.78
N VAL A 108 -0.40 -2.25 7.78
CA VAL A 108 -0.58 -0.88 8.25
C VAL A 108 -0.91 -0.86 9.75
N PRO A 109 -0.42 0.13 10.52
CA PRO A 109 -0.71 0.22 11.96
C PRO A 109 -2.19 0.24 12.31
N THR A 110 -3.03 0.69 11.37
CA THR A 110 -4.49 0.80 11.56
C THR A 110 -5.25 -0.49 11.26
N ALA A 111 -4.61 -1.53 10.71
CA ALA A 111 -5.26 -2.79 10.37
C ALA A 111 -5.93 -3.46 11.59
N ASP A 112 -5.29 -3.35 12.76
CA ASP A 112 -5.73 -3.99 13.99
C ASP A 112 -6.60 -3.10 14.90
N LEU A 113 -6.87 -1.85 14.52
CA LEU A 113 -7.63 -0.91 15.35
C LEU A 113 -8.96 -1.48 15.87
N PRO A 114 -9.81 -2.15 15.07
CA PRO A 114 -11.05 -2.72 15.56
C PRO A 114 -10.84 -3.77 16.66
N GLN A 115 -9.80 -4.59 16.54
CA GLN A 115 -9.44 -5.59 17.52
C GLN A 115 -8.86 -4.95 18.79
N MET A 116 -8.02 -3.92 18.63
CA MET A 116 -7.48 -3.16 19.75
C MET A 116 -8.57 -2.49 20.58
N TYR A 117 -9.57 -1.85 19.93
CA TYR A 117 -10.73 -1.26 20.61
C TYR A 117 -11.55 -2.31 21.36
N LYS A 118 -11.81 -3.47 20.76
CA LYS A 118 -12.52 -4.57 21.42
C LYS A 118 -11.78 -5.07 22.66
N THR A 119 -10.45 -5.18 22.57
CA THR A 119 -9.61 -5.62 23.69
C THR A 119 -9.58 -4.58 24.81
N ALA A 120 -9.44 -3.31 24.46
CA ALA A 120 -9.49 -2.20 25.41
C ALA A 120 -10.84 -2.14 26.15
N ALA A 121 -11.95 -2.29 25.42
CA ALA A 121 -13.28 -2.30 26.02
C ALA A 121 -13.46 -3.47 27.03
N LYS A 122 -12.95 -4.66 26.70
CA LYS A 122 -12.94 -5.81 27.65
C LYS A 122 -12.11 -5.52 28.88
N ALA A 123 -10.94 -4.92 28.74
CA ALA A 123 -10.07 -4.56 29.85
C ALA A 123 -10.73 -3.51 30.76
N ILE A 124 -11.35 -2.47 30.18
CA ILE A 124 -12.09 -1.44 30.93
C ILE A 124 -13.26 -2.09 31.69
N GLY A 125 -14.02 -2.95 31.05
CA GLY A 125 -15.14 -3.66 31.68
C GLY A 125 -14.67 -4.53 32.86
N GLY A 126 -13.59 -5.26 32.68
CA GLY A 126 -12.97 -6.05 33.78
C GLY A 126 -12.50 -5.22 34.95
N MET A 127 -11.84 -4.08 34.68
CA MET A 127 -11.44 -3.15 35.74
C MET A 127 -12.64 -2.55 36.49
N ALA A 128 -13.67 -2.15 35.76
CA ALA A 128 -14.89 -1.60 36.37
C ALA A 128 -15.58 -2.63 37.30
N LEU A 129 -15.66 -3.90 36.86
CA LEU A 129 -16.20 -4.97 37.70
C LEU A 129 -15.32 -5.24 38.95
N ALA A 130 -14.00 -5.21 38.79
CA ALA A 130 -13.09 -5.39 39.93
C ALA A 130 -13.24 -4.27 40.96
N VAL A 131 -13.34 -3.02 40.51
CA VAL A 131 -13.58 -1.85 41.37
C VAL A 131 -14.92 -1.97 42.07
N ALA A 132 -16.01 -2.26 41.35
CA ALA A 132 -17.34 -2.43 41.91
C ALA A 132 -17.35 -3.57 42.98
N GLY A 133 -16.70 -4.70 42.64
CA GLY A 133 -16.57 -5.81 43.57
C GLY A 133 -15.83 -5.44 44.87
N SER A 134 -14.76 -4.66 44.75
CA SER A 134 -13.99 -4.20 45.93
C SER A 134 -14.82 -3.29 46.86
N PHE A 135 -15.67 -2.43 46.29
CA PHE A 135 -16.58 -1.59 47.09
C PHE A 135 -17.67 -2.41 47.76
N LEU A 136 -18.22 -3.45 47.12
CA LEU A 136 -19.24 -4.32 47.70
C LEU A 136 -18.68 -5.20 48.82
N ILE A 137 -17.43 -5.64 48.72
CA ILE A 137 -16.78 -6.48 49.75
C ILE A 137 -16.23 -5.61 50.88
N GLY A 138 -15.63 -4.45 50.58
CA GLY A 138 -15.05 -3.52 51.55
C GLY A 138 -16.07 -2.73 52.37
N GLY A 139 -17.27 -2.49 51.84
CA GLY A 139 -18.36 -1.77 52.53
C GLY A 139 -19.14 -2.60 53.57
N ARG A 140 -18.70 -3.85 53.82
CA ARG A 140 -19.36 -4.76 54.78
C ARG A 140 -18.65 -4.81 56.17
N LYS A 141 -17.92 -3.75 56.55
CA LYS A 141 -17.36 -3.60 57.91
C LYS A 141 -18.16 -2.57 58.70
#